data_59857dba3dde4f787941206dacef384c
#
_entry.id   59857dba3dde4f787941206dacef384c
#
_cell.length_a   1.000
_cell.length_b   1.000
_cell.length_c   1.000
_cell.angle_alpha   90.00
_cell.angle_beta   90.00
_cell.angle_gamma   90.00
#
_symmetry.space_group_name_H-M   'P 1'
#
loop_
_entity.id
_entity.type
_entity.pdbx_description
1 polymer ?
#
loop_
_entity_poly.entity_id
_entity_poly.type
_entity_poly.pdbx_seq_one_letter_code
_entity_poly.pdbx_strand_id
1 'polypeptide(L)'
;MTPQLTTMIANDSDVARAVFSPQMVNVTGIITRAAFSLRHNEDYISVCQMNIDSWLDDLKSIPQSNERKMAGYAVLNVGEIRSQGFSLNGHQIGLDVLDKSTTNNRSHAGIFLSIDDLYLKGDKSLVLKVMPADTCATPLLLRVQGRLLKLAKKHYVKWTESPSENSN
;
A
#
# COMPACT_ATOMS: atom_id res chain seq x y z
N MET A 1 -26.79 -18.97 -2.54
CA MET A 1 -25.51 -18.26 -2.33
C MET A 1 -25.78 -16.90 -1.73
N THR A 2 -25.51 -16.76 -0.46
CA THR A 2 -25.47 -15.45 0.17
C THR A 2 -24.22 -14.73 -0.37
N PRO A 3 -24.37 -13.51 -0.95
CA PRO A 3 -23.19 -12.74 -1.29
C PRO A 3 -22.41 -12.53 0.00
N GLN A 4 -21.12 -12.86 -0.02
CA GLN A 4 -20.23 -12.45 1.06
C GLN A 4 -20.32 -10.93 1.12
N LEU A 5 -20.91 -10.45 2.20
CA LEU A 5 -20.82 -9.05 2.57
C LEU A 5 -19.32 -8.76 2.70
N THR A 6 -18.75 -8.12 1.69
CA THR A 6 -17.41 -7.56 1.80
C THR A 6 -17.47 -6.59 2.96
N THR A 7 -16.89 -6.96 4.08
CA THR A 7 -16.87 -6.12 5.27
C THR A 7 -16.15 -4.85 4.93
N MET A 8 -16.86 -3.74 4.89
CA MET A 8 -16.28 -2.44 4.58
C MET A 8 -15.35 -2.05 5.72
N ILE A 9 -14.11 -1.72 5.38
CA ILE A 9 -13.15 -1.21 6.35
C ILE A 9 -13.53 0.23 6.69
N ALA A 10 -13.69 0.51 7.99
CA ALA A 10 -14.14 1.80 8.48
C ALA A 10 -13.09 2.91 8.23
N ASN A 11 -13.57 4.13 7.98
CA ASN A 11 -12.71 5.29 7.71
C ASN A 11 -11.77 5.65 8.87
N ASP A 12 -12.15 5.35 10.10
CA ASP A 12 -11.33 5.61 11.29
C ASP A 12 -10.31 4.50 11.58
N SER A 13 -10.30 3.44 10.76
CA SER A 13 -9.32 2.37 10.87
C SER A 13 -7.98 2.78 10.29
N ASP A 14 -6.91 2.21 10.84
CA ASP A 14 -5.56 2.38 10.32
C ASP A 14 -5.05 1.10 9.67
N VAL A 15 -4.20 1.26 8.67
CA VAL A 15 -3.50 0.15 8.02
C VAL A 15 -2.00 0.39 8.07
N ALA A 16 -1.24 -0.70 8.12
CA ALA A 16 0.23 -0.67 8.13
C ALA A 16 0.77 -1.17 6.80
N ARG A 17 1.65 -0.39 6.19
CA ARG A 17 2.41 -0.78 5.00
C ARG A 17 3.82 -1.14 5.41
N ALA A 18 4.25 -2.37 5.15
CA ALA A 18 5.63 -2.79 5.34
C ALA A 18 6.56 -2.00 4.42
N VAL A 19 7.67 -1.53 4.96
CA VAL A 19 8.67 -0.75 4.23
C VAL A 19 10.00 -1.51 4.26
N PHE A 20 10.55 -1.79 3.09
CA PHE A 20 11.74 -2.60 2.92
C PHE A 20 12.93 -1.77 2.43
N SER A 21 14.08 -2.03 3.01
CA SER A 21 15.37 -1.48 2.59
C SER A 21 16.07 -2.46 1.64
N PRO A 22 16.76 -2.02 0.60
CA PRO A 22 17.02 -0.62 0.23
C PRO A 22 15.99 -0.01 -0.72
N GLN A 23 15.00 -0.76 -1.19
CA GLN A 23 14.14 -0.34 -2.31
C GLN A 23 13.17 0.79 -1.95
N MET A 24 12.69 0.80 -0.69
CA MET A 24 11.62 1.70 -0.25
C MET A 24 12.09 2.82 0.68
N VAL A 25 13.38 2.87 0.98
CA VAL A 25 13.99 3.93 1.77
C VAL A 25 15.22 4.47 1.05
N ASN A 26 15.54 5.74 1.32
CA ASN A 26 16.77 6.33 0.80
C ASN A 26 17.98 5.99 1.68
N VAL A 27 19.15 6.49 1.33
CA VAL A 27 20.39 6.22 2.06
C VAL A 27 20.38 6.73 3.51
N THR A 28 19.49 7.68 3.83
CA THR A 28 19.32 8.20 5.19
C THR A 28 18.19 7.52 5.97
N GLY A 29 17.58 6.49 5.38
CA GLY A 29 16.49 5.73 6.02
C GLY A 29 15.12 6.37 5.93
N ILE A 30 14.95 7.38 5.06
CA ILE A 30 13.67 8.04 4.84
C ILE A 30 12.86 7.24 3.80
N ILE A 31 11.60 6.99 4.10
CA ILE A 31 10.66 6.31 3.20
C ILE A 31 10.51 7.08 1.88
N THR A 32 10.46 6.35 0.77
CA THR A 32 10.32 6.90 -0.58
C THR A 32 9.04 6.45 -1.26
N ARG A 33 8.72 7.03 -2.42
CA ARG A 33 7.56 6.66 -3.24
C ARG A 33 7.56 5.18 -3.63
N ALA A 34 8.71 4.55 -3.72
CA ALA A 34 8.82 3.13 -4.04
C ALA A 34 8.07 2.22 -3.06
N ALA A 35 7.83 2.69 -1.82
CA ALA A 35 7.03 1.96 -0.84
C ALA A 35 5.59 1.71 -1.33
N PHE A 36 5.09 2.52 -2.25
CA PHE A 36 3.72 2.46 -2.78
C PHE A 36 3.69 2.14 -4.27
N SER A 37 4.72 1.47 -4.77
CA SER A 37 4.75 0.98 -6.16
C SER A 37 3.77 -0.18 -6.33
N LEU A 38 2.93 -0.09 -7.35
CA LEU A 38 2.09 -1.19 -7.79
C LEU A 38 2.88 -1.97 -8.86
N ARG A 39 3.24 -3.19 -8.53
CA ARG A 39 4.01 -4.05 -9.43
C ARG A 39 3.14 -4.53 -10.59
N HIS A 40 3.79 -5.00 -11.66
CA HIS A 40 3.12 -5.41 -12.89
C HIS A 40 2.01 -6.44 -12.69
N ASN A 41 2.20 -7.37 -11.76
CA ASN A 41 1.25 -8.47 -11.50
C ASN A 41 0.36 -8.22 -10.28
N GLU A 42 0.38 -7.03 -9.71
CA GLU A 42 -0.40 -6.71 -8.51
C GLU A 42 -1.64 -5.90 -8.85
N ASP A 43 -2.77 -6.28 -8.27
CA ASP A 43 -4.04 -5.56 -8.41
C ASP A 43 -4.22 -4.48 -7.33
N TYR A 44 -3.39 -4.51 -6.27
CA TYR A 44 -3.47 -3.61 -5.14
C TYR A 44 -2.15 -3.54 -4.39
N ILE A 45 -2.01 -2.52 -3.56
CA ILE A 45 -0.87 -2.36 -2.65
C ILE A 45 -1.23 -3.04 -1.33
N SER A 46 -0.45 -4.06 -0.94
CA SER A 46 -0.72 -4.85 0.27
C SER A 46 -0.48 -4.05 1.55
N VAL A 47 -1.41 -4.14 2.48
CA VAL A 47 -1.33 -3.55 3.82
C VAL A 47 -1.92 -4.51 4.84
N CYS A 48 -1.69 -4.23 6.13
CA CYS A 48 -2.30 -4.97 7.24
C CYS A 48 -3.25 -4.07 8.02
N GLN A 49 -4.45 -4.58 8.33
CA GLN A 49 -5.44 -3.88 9.15
C GLN A 49 -4.99 -3.90 10.62
N MET A 50 -4.71 -2.72 11.17
CA MET A 50 -4.14 -2.61 12.52
C MET A 50 -5.15 -2.87 13.64
N ASN A 51 -6.44 -2.91 13.33
CA ASN A 51 -7.48 -3.32 14.28
C ASN A 51 -7.63 -4.84 14.42
N ILE A 52 -6.92 -5.61 13.61
CA ILE A 52 -6.87 -7.08 13.70
C ILE A 52 -5.64 -7.46 14.53
N ASP A 53 -5.82 -8.23 15.60
CA ASP A 53 -4.78 -8.51 16.60
C ASP A 53 -3.50 -9.10 16.01
N SER A 54 -3.60 -9.85 14.91
CA SER A 54 -2.45 -10.51 14.29
C SER A 54 -1.66 -9.61 13.33
N TRP A 55 -2.01 -8.34 13.18
CA TRP A 55 -1.44 -7.47 12.13
C TRP A 55 0.09 -7.40 12.18
N LEU A 56 0.67 -7.28 13.36
CA LEU A 56 2.12 -7.15 13.50
C LEU A 56 2.83 -8.46 13.15
N ASP A 57 2.28 -9.59 13.59
CA ASP A 57 2.81 -10.91 13.23
C ASP A 57 2.67 -11.18 11.73
N ASP A 58 1.54 -10.81 11.15
CA ASP A 58 1.32 -10.92 9.70
C ASP A 58 2.33 -10.06 8.93
N LEU A 59 2.58 -8.84 9.41
CA LEU A 59 3.57 -7.94 8.82
C LEU A 59 4.97 -8.54 8.88
N LYS A 60 5.37 -9.08 10.03
CA LYS A 60 6.67 -9.72 10.23
C LYS A 60 6.86 -10.99 9.42
N SER A 61 5.76 -11.66 9.04
CA SER A 61 5.81 -12.89 8.27
C SER A 61 6.11 -12.68 6.78
N ILE A 62 6.11 -11.44 6.31
CA ILE A 62 6.46 -11.12 4.92
C ILE A 62 7.91 -11.56 4.67
N PRO A 63 8.16 -12.33 3.58
CA PRO A 63 9.51 -12.85 3.33
C PRO A 63 10.57 -11.76 3.21
N GLN A 64 11.68 -11.97 3.89
CA GLN A 64 12.88 -11.12 3.82
C GLN A 64 14.05 -11.90 3.26
N SER A 65 15.03 -11.19 2.73
CA SER A 65 16.27 -11.75 2.20
C SER A 65 17.43 -10.82 2.52
N ASN A 66 18.66 -11.21 2.17
CA ASN A 66 19.83 -10.32 2.32
C ASN A 66 19.71 -9.03 1.50
N GLU A 67 18.91 -9.07 0.45
CA GLU A 67 18.71 -7.94 -0.47
C GLU A 67 17.44 -7.14 -0.17
N ARG A 68 16.59 -7.64 0.75
CA ARG A 68 15.31 -7.02 1.08
C ARG A 68 14.99 -7.26 2.54
N LYS A 69 15.28 -6.27 3.36
CA LYS A 69 15.04 -6.32 4.81
C LYS A 69 14.00 -5.30 5.23
N MET A 70 13.15 -5.67 6.18
CA MET A 70 12.17 -4.74 6.71
C MET A 70 12.86 -3.61 7.45
N ALA A 71 12.64 -2.38 6.98
CA ALA A 71 13.16 -1.16 7.59
C ALA A 71 12.18 -0.55 8.59
N GLY A 72 10.89 -0.88 8.45
CA GLY A 72 9.85 -0.35 9.31
C GLY A 72 8.47 -0.54 8.70
N TYR A 73 7.52 0.23 9.19
CA TYR A 73 6.19 0.26 8.61
C TYR A 73 5.60 1.66 8.67
N ALA A 74 4.79 1.99 7.68
CA ALA A 74 4.06 3.25 7.63
C ALA A 74 2.60 3.01 8.06
N VAL A 75 2.09 3.88 8.90
CA VAL A 75 0.69 3.85 9.34
C VAL A 75 -0.10 4.86 8.51
N LEU A 76 -1.17 4.39 7.85
CA LEU A 76 -2.05 5.23 7.05
C LEU A 76 -3.49 5.06 7.53
N ASN A 77 -4.20 6.17 7.64
CA ASN A 77 -5.62 6.15 7.98
C ASN A 77 -6.45 5.86 6.72
N VAL A 78 -7.42 4.95 6.84
CA VAL A 78 -8.24 4.51 5.70
C VAL A 78 -9.04 5.67 5.10
N GLY A 79 -9.66 6.51 5.94
CA GLY A 79 -10.40 7.67 5.47
C GLY A 79 -9.52 8.68 4.72
N GLU A 80 -8.30 8.89 5.19
CA GLU A 80 -7.32 9.75 4.50
C GLU A 80 -6.90 9.18 3.15
N ILE A 81 -6.70 7.85 3.06
CA ILE A 81 -6.41 7.20 1.77
C ILE A 81 -7.56 7.45 0.79
N ARG A 82 -8.80 7.20 1.23
CA ARG A 82 -10.00 7.40 0.39
C ARG A 82 -10.18 8.84 -0.06
N SER A 83 -9.68 9.81 0.70
CA SER A 83 -9.76 11.23 0.37
C SER A 83 -8.73 11.69 -0.66
N GLN A 84 -7.79 10.84 -1.07
CA GLN A 84 -6.68 11.22 -1.96
C GLN A 84 -7.04 11.20 -3.45
N GLY A 85 -8.28 10.95 -3.81
CA GLY A 85 -8.73 10.97 -5.20
C GLY A 85 -8.48 12.31 -5.89
N PHE A 86 -8.36 12.29 -7.20
CA PHE A 86 -8.13 13.47 -8.03
C PHE A 86 -8.66 13.26 -9.44
N SER A 87 -8.86 14.35 -10.17
CA SER A 87 -9.22 14.30 -11.58
C SER A 87 -7.97 14.40 -12.45
N LEU A 88 -7.92 13.60 -13.51
CA LEU A 88 -6.84 13.61 -14.48
C LEU A 88 -7.41 13.39 -15.88
N ASN A 89 -7.18 14.31 -16.77
CA ASN A 89 -7.66 14.23 -18.17
C ASN A 89 -9.17 13.93 -18.28
N GLY A 90 -9.97 14.49 -17.39
CA GLY A 90 -11.43 14.28 -17.37
C GLY A 90 -11.86 12.96 -16.71
N HIS A 91 -10.92 12.16 -16.19
CA HIS A 91 -11.21 10.93 -15.48
C HIS A 91 -11.07 11.11 -13.97
N GLN A 92 -11.92 10.42 -13.21
CA GLN A 92 -11.86 10.44 -11.76
C GLN A 92 -10.97 9.30 -11.27
N ILE A 93 -9.87 9.64 -10.62
CA ILE A 93 -8.96 8.69 -10.02
C ILE A 93 -9.34 8.56 -8.54
N GLY A 94 -9.58 7.33 -8.10
CA GLY A 94 -9.97 7.03 -6.73
C GLY A 94 -9.02 6.07 -6.04
N LEU A 95 -9.01 6.13 -4.72
CA LEU A 95 -8.32 5.17 -3.87
C LEU A 95 -9.31 4.60 -2.87
N ASP A 96 -9.22 3.31 -2.63
CA ASP A 96 -10.05 2.62 -1.64
C ASP A 96 -9.21 1.57 -0.90
N VAL A 97 -9.70 1.14 0.24
CA VAL A 97 -9.06 0.10 1.03
C VAL A 97 -10.08 -1.01 1.24
N LEU A 98 -9.75 -2.19 0.74
CA LEU A 98 -10.63 -3.35 0.80
C LEU A 98 -10.00 -4.49 1.58
N ASP A 99 -10.84 -5.23 2.27
CA ASP A 99 -10.46 -6.44 2.99
C ASP A 99 -10.01 -7.53 2.01
N LYS A 100 -8.81 -8.07 2.24
CA LYS A 100 -8.25 -9.19 1.49
C LYS A 100 -7.79 -10.30 2.44
N SER A 101 -8.42 -10.36 3.63
CA SER A 101 -8.07 -11.34 4.65
C SER A 101 -8.26 -12.77 4.16
N THR A 102 -7.35 -13.63 4.60
CA THR A 102 -7.40 -15.07 4.38
C THR A 102 -7.18 -15.77 5.71
N THR A 103 -7.40 -17.08 5.76
CA THR A 103 -7.15 -17.88 6.97
C THR A 103 -5.71 -17.73 7.47
N ASN A 104 -4.75 -17.64 6.55
CA ASN A 104 -3.33 -17.55 6.88
C ASN A 104 -2.81 -16.12 7.00
N ASN A 105 -3.61 -15.12 6.63
CA ASN A 105 -3.25 -13.71 6.69
C ASN A 105 -4.49 -12.89 7.04
N ARG A 106 -4.85 -12.94 8.31
CA ARG A 106 -6.14 -12.43 8.80
C ARG A 106 -6.27 -10.91 8.72
N SER A 107 -5.18 -10.19 8.82
CA SER A 107 -5.18 -8.72 8.76
C SER A 107 -5.01 -8.17 7.35
N HIS A 108 -4.83 -9.01 6.35
CA HIS A 108 -4.51 -8.58 4.99
C HIS A 108 -5.61 -7.72 4.38
N ALA A 109 -5.21 -6.59 3.83
CA ALA A 109 -6.05 -5.67 3.07
C ALA A 109 -5.25 -5.11 1.89
N GLY A 110 -5.92 -4.43 1.01
CA GLY A 110 -5.28 -3.82 -0.15
C GLY A 110 -5.72 -2.37 -0.35
N ILE A 111 -4.79 -1.53 -0.79
CA ILE A 111 -5.10 -0.20 -1.31
C ILE A 111 -5.32 -0.37 -2.82
N PHE A 112 -6.54 -0.09 -3.26
CA PHE A 112 -6.98 -0.24 -4.64
C PHE A 112 -7.05 1.11 -5.32
N LEU A 113 -6.55 1.16 -6.55
CA LEU A 113 -6.64 2.30 -7.42
C LEU A 113 -7.81 2.10 -8.39
N SER A 114 -8.64 3.10 -8.55
CA SER A 114 -9.75 3.07 -9.51
C SER A 114 -9.66 4.24 -10.49
N ILE A 115 -10.18 4.01 -11.69
CA ILE A 115 -10.37 5.02 -12.73
C ILE A 115 -11.84 4.96 -13.13
N ASP A 116 -12.58 6.06 -12.92
CA ASP A 116 -14.03 6.12 -13.16
C ASP A 116 -14.78 4.95 -12.50
N ASP A 117 -14.47 4.68 -11.23
CA ASP A 117 -15.03 3.62 -10.39
C ASP A 117 -14.68 2.18 -10.82
N LEU A 118 -13.79 1.99 -11.78
CA LEU A 118 -13.28 0.67 -12.17
C LEU A 118 -11.90 0.44 -11.55
N TYR A 119 -11.74 -0.65 -10.83
CA TYR A 119 -10.46 -0.97 -10.21
C TYR A 119 -9.40 -1.33 -11.24
N LEU A 120 -8.21 -0.75 -11.05
CA LEU A 120 -7.03 -1.09 -11.83
C LEU A 120 -6.64 -2.55 -11.55
N LYS A 121 -6.32 -3.26 -12.64
CA LYS A 121 -5.82 -4.63 -12.56
C LYS A 121 -4.33 -4.69 -12.88
N GLY A 122 -3.69 -5.82 -12.59
CA GLY A 122 -2.26 -5.99 -12.77
C GLY A 122 -1.75 -5.71 -14.18
N ASP A 123 -2.58 -5.89 -15.20
CA ASP A 123 -2.25 -5.55 -16.58
C ASP A 123 -2.26 -4.03 -16.87
N LYS A 124 -2.84 -3.24 -15.95
CA LYS A 124 -2.91 -1.79 -16.01
C LYS A 124 -3.55 -1.23 -17.29
N SER A 125 -4.37 -2.04 -17.98
CA SER A 125 -5.01 -1.63 -19.24
C SER A 125 -5.89 -0.40 -19.10
N LEU A 126 -6.53 -0.19 -17.95
CA LEU A 126 -7.35 1.00 -17.68
C LEU A 126 -6.54 2.28 -17.71
N VAL A 127 -5.26 2.24 -17.34
CA VAL A 127 -4.40 3.42 -17.32
C VAL A 127 -4.18 3.95 -18.74
N LEU A 128 -4.13 3.06 -19.73
CA LEU A 128 -3.97 3.46 -21.13
C LEU A 128 -5.13 4.29 -21.67
N LYS A 129 -6.31 4.18 -21.05
CA LYS A 129 -7.48 5.02 -21.41
C LYS A 129 -7.29 6.46 -20.93
N VAL A 130 -6.59 6.65 -19.81
CA VAL A 130 -6.33 7.97 -19.22
C VAL A 130 -5.06 8.57 -19.76
N MET A 131 -4.07 7.73 -19.99
CA MET A 131 -2.72 8.08 -20.45
C MET A 131 -2.46 7.40 -21.80
N PRO A 132 -2.82 8.05 -22.94
CA PRO A 132 -2.57 7.42 -24.24
C PRO A 132 -1.08 7.19 -24.47
N ALA A 133 -0.79 6.27 -25.33
CA ALA A 133 0.38 5.51 -25.68
C ALA A 133 1.79 6.08 -25.47
N ASP A 134 1.98 7.36 -25.41
CA ASP A 134 3.32 7.99 -25.29
C ASP A 134 3.72 8.36 -23.85
N THR A 135 2.78 8.26 -22.90
CA THR A 135 3.01 8.69 -21.53
C THR A 135 3.06 7.55 -20.52
N CYS A 136 2.70 6.35 -20.92
CA CYS A 136 2.58 5.15 -20.06
C CYS A 136 1.77 5.37 -18.76
N ALA A 137 1.66 4.32 -17.97
CA ALA A 137 1.06 4.35 -16.65
C ALA A 137 1.86 5.18 -15.63
N THR A 138 3.11 5.47 -15.92
CA THR A 138 4.09 5.99 -14.97
C THR A 138 3.69 7.33 -14.33
N PRO A 139 3.26 8.38 -15.05
CA PRO A 139 2.90 9.65 -14.42
C PRO A 139 1.72 9.53 -13.45
N LEU A 140 0.70 8.75 -13.79
CA LEU A 140 -0.45 8.50 -12.92
C LEU A 140 -0.02 7.79 -11.64
N LEU A 141 0.74 6.71 -11.79
CA LEU A 141 1.19 5.89 -10.67
C LEU A 141 2.13 6.67 -9.76
N LEU A 142 3.03 7.49 -10.32
CA LEU A 142 3.91 8.35 -9.53
C LEU A 142 3.13 9.38 -8.71
N ARG A 143 2.06 9.92 -9.26
CA ARG A 143 1.21 10.87 -8.55
C ARG A 143 0.47 10.22 -7.39
N VAL A 144 -0.06 9.01 -7.60
CA VAL A 144 -0.68 8.21 -6.53
C VAL A 144 0.34 7.88 -5.45
N GLN A 145 1.51 7.41 -5.84
CA GLN A 145 2.60 7.10 -4.91
C GLN A 145 3.00 8.32 -4.07
N GLY A 146 3.09 9.48 -4.69
CA GLY A 146 3.42 10.72 -3.99
C GLY A 146 2.37 11.12 -2.95
N ARG A 147 1.10 10.93 -3.24
CA ARG A 147 0.01 11.20 -2.31
C ARG A 147 0.02 10.25 -1.12
N LEU A 148 0.22 8.96 -1.36
CA LEU A 148 0.32 7.96 -0.30
C LEU A 148 1.58 8.18 0.54
N LEU A 149 2.70 8.53 -0.09
CA LEU A 149 3.93 8.86 0.63
C LEU A 149 3.75 10.04 1.59
N LYS A 150 3.03 11.07 1.16
CA LYS A 150 2.75 12.22 2.01
C LYS A 150 1.98 11.82 3.28
N LEU A 151 1.02 10.91 3.17
CA LEU A 151 0.33 10.36 4.33
C LEU A 151 1.25 9.52 5.21
N ALA A 152 2.05 8.67 4.58
CA ALA A 152 2.95 7.74 5.26
C ALA A 152 4.04 8.45 6.07
N LYS A 153 4.53 9.59 5.58
CA LYS A 153 5.56 10.38 6.28
C LYS A 153 5.09 10.92 7.63
N LYS A 154 3.79 11.06 7.83
CA LYS A 154 3.23 11.52 9.10
C LYS A 154 3.41 10.47 10.21
N HIS A 155 3.39 9.19 9.85
CA HIS A 155 3.45 8.08 10.79
C HIS A 155 4.29 6.93 10.24
N TYR A 156 5.58 7.14 10.14
CA TYR A 156 6.54 6.10 9.80
C TYR A 156 7.23 5.60 11.06
N VAL A 157 7.08 4.31 11.36
CA VAL A 157 7.71 3.65 12.49
C VAL A 157 8.93 2.90 11.98
N LYS A 158 10.10 3.39 12.33
CA LYS A 158 11.36 2.76 11.99
C LYS A 158 11.54 1.49 12.82
N TRP A 159 11.85 0.40 12.14
CA TRP A 159 12.12 -0.87 12.81
C TRP A 159 13.48 -0.83 13.46
N THR A 160 13.50 -0.97 14.78
CA THR A 160 14.74 -1.11 15.49
C THR A 160 14.83 -2.54 16.01
N GLU A 161 15.61 -3.38 15.32
CA GLU A 161 16.10 -4.57 16.00
C GLU A 161 17.06 -4.11 17.07
N SER A 162 16.76 -4.47 18.30
CA SER A 162 17.64 -4.14 19.42
C SER A 162 18.97 -4.86 19.23
N PRO A 163 20.11 -4.15 19.17
CA PRO A 163 21.42 -4.80 19.03
C PRO A 163 21.77 -5.72 20.19
N SER A 164 21.08 -5.58 21.31
CA SER A 164 21.30 -6.43 22.50
C SER A 164 20.83 -7.86 22.32
N GLU A 165 20.00 -8.17 21.34
CA GLU A 165 19.54 -9.54 21.06
C GLU A 165 20.59 -10.36 20.31
N ASN A 166 21.61 -9.73 19.76
CA ASN A 166 22.69 -10.38 19.00
C ASN A 166 24.02 -10.39 19.73
N SER A 167 24.05 -10.03 20.99
CA SER A 167 25.28 -9.87 21.74
C SER A 167 25.72 -11.12 22.55
N ASN A 168 25.35 -12.30 22.08
CA ASN A 168 25.84 -13.56 22.67
C ASN A 168 26.46 -14.45 21.63
#